data_d9a65dd638d19f69c766d18f2a4cedb6
#
_entry.id   d9a65dd638d19f69c766d18f2a4cedb6
#
_cell.length_a   1.000
_cell.length_b   1.000
_cell.length_c   1.000
_cell.angle_alpha   90.00
_cell.angle_beta   90.00
_cell.angle_gamma   90.00
#
_symmetry.space_group_name_H-M   'P 1'
#
loop_
_entity.id
_entity.type
_entity.pdbx_description
1 polymer ?
#
loop_
_entity_poly.entity_id
_entity_poly.type
_entity_poly.pdbx_seq_one_letter_code
_entity_poly.pdbx_strand_id
1 'polypeptide(L)'
;MRFFFILFFIPTLSFSQSIKLACQETSLIDYSKVQIIEFKNEDINEFEYSFDQNLFVLKERFQDLQYEYMGEDDVSYHFRIETDFSFNTLILYKKILRYERNIFYPDSVNLKKTYYGDCNKSDSFFAALK
;
A
#
# COMPACT_ATOMS: atom_id res chain seq x y z
N MET A 1 -11.55 35.71 27.72
CA MET A 1 -10.16 35.43 27.36
C MET A 1 -9.84 33.97 27.35
N ARG A 2 -10.33 33.24 28.30
CA ARG A 2 -10.07 31.81 28.37
C ARG A 2 -10.74 30.99 27.29
N PHE A 3 -11.70 31.56 26.67
CA PHE A 3 -12.49 30.92 25.62
C PHE A 3 -11.66 30.64 24.35
N PHE A 4 -10.61 31.40 24.16
CA PHE A 4 -9.76 31.22 22.99
C PHE A 4 -9.07 29.88 22.94
N PHE A 5 -8.72 29.33 24.07
CA PHE A 5 -8.06 28.01 24.13
C PHE A 5 -8.93 26.90 23.63
N ILE A 6 -10.22 27.01 23.91
CA ILE A 6 -11.18 25.99 23.48
C ILE A 6 -11.30 25.97 21.97
N LEU A 7 -11.28 27.16 21.36
CA LEU A 7 -11.40 27.28 19.90
C LEU A 7 -10.21 26.69 19.15
N PHE A 8 -9.03 26.69 19.73
CA PHE A 8 -7.87 26.12 19.10
C PHE A 8 -7.87 24.60 19.07
N PHE A 9 -8.46 23.96 20.05
CA PHE A 9 -8.49 22.51 20.09
C PHE A 9 -9.48 21.90 19.12
N ILE A 10 -10.57 22.54 18.88
CA ILE A 10 -11.64 22.01 18.03
C ILE A 10 -11.16 21.72 16.61
N PRO A 11 -10.46 22.62 15.91
CA PRO A 11 -10.00 22.36 14.54
C PRO A 11 -8.99 21.24 14.44
N THR A 12 -8.12 21.11 15.44
CA THR A 12 -7.04 20.12 15.37
C THR A 12 -7.50 18.69 15.60
N LEU A 13 -8.65 18.51 16.25
CA LEU A 13 -9.17 17.19 16.55
C LEU A 13 -9.90 16.53 15.38
N SER A 14 -10.21 17.30 14.35
CA SER A 14 -11.05 16.80 13.25
C SER A 14 -10.28 16.16 12.10
N PHE A 15 -8.96 16.16 12.15
CA PHE A 15 -8.15 15.71 11.01
C PHE A 15 -7.54 14.33 11.23
N SER A 16 -8.35 13.31 11.16
CA SER A 16 -7.81 11.99 10.90
C SER A 16 -7.91 11.75 9.40
N GLN A 17 -6.77 11.50 8.76
CA GLN A 17 -6.74 11.29 7.33
C GLN A 17 -6.48 9.83 7.04
N SER A 18 -7.50 9.20 6.48
CA SER A 18 -7.38 7.86 5.91
C SER A 18 -7.55 7.95 4.42
N ILE A 19 -6.68 7.29 3.70
CA ILE A 19 -6.74 7.19 2.25
C ILE A 19 -7.10 5.76 1.90
N LYS A 20 -8.21 5.59 1.19
CA LYS A 20 -8.61 4.27 0.67
C LYS A 20 -8.22 4.18 -0.79
N LEU A 21 -7.58 3.08 -1.14
CA LEU A 21 -7.06 2.84 -2.48
C LEU A 21 -7.59 1.51 -2.98
N ALA A 22 -8.12 1.52 -4.21
CA ALA A 22 -8.42 0.30 -4.94
C ALA A 22 -7.30 0.07 -5.94
N CYS A 23 -6.64 -1.07 -5.86
CA CYS A 23 -5.42 -1.35 -6.60
C CYS A 23 -5.56 -2.63 -7.42
N GLN A 24 -4.92 -2.64 -8.58
CA GLN A 24 -4.84 -3.82 -9.44
C GLN A 24 -3.38 -4.09 -9.78
N GLU A 25 -2.94 -5.32 -9.62
CA GLU A 25 -1.60 -5.71 -10.04
C GLU A 25 -1.57 -5.86 -11.56
N THR A 26 -0.57 -5.26 -12.17
CA THR A 26 -0.45 -5.22 -13.63
C THR A 26 0.70 -6.09 -14.16
N SER A 27 1.75 -6.27 -13.36
CA SER A 27 2.89 -7.06 -13.80
C SER A 27 3.67 -7.63 -12.63
N LEU A 28 4.48 -8.62 -12.94
CA LEU A 28 5.36 -9.32 -11.99
C LEU A 28 6.73 -9.54 -12.64
N ILE A 29 7.78 -9.25 -11.90
CA ILE A 29 9.12 -9.69 -12.25
C ILE A 29 9.48 -10.84 -11.32
N ASP A 30 9.75 -12.00 -11.91
CA ASP A 30 10.22 -13.17 -11.18
C ASP A 30 11.73 -13.31 -11.39
N TYR A 31 12.50 -12.94 -10.37
CA TYR A 31 13.95 -12.90 -10.47
C TYR A 31 14.59 -14.31 -10.52
N SER A 32 13.89 -15.31 -10.01
CA SER A 32 14.39 -16.68 -10.06
C SER A 32 14.36 -17.26 -11.48
N LYS A 33 13.40 -16.82 -12.28
CA LYS A 33 13.21 -17.25 -13.66
C LYS A 33 13.68 -16.23 -14.68
N VAL A 34 14.12 -15.05 -14.21
CA VAL A 34 14.49 -13.91 -15.06
C VAL A 34 13.38 -13.60 -16.07
N GLN A 35 12.18 -13.44 -15.58
CA GLN A 35 10.99 -13.35 -16.40
C GLN A 35 10.13 -12.18 -15.97
N ILE A 36 9.59 -11.45 -16.96
CA ILE A 36 8.60 -10.38 -16.73
C ILE A 36 7.27 -10.90 -17.23
N ILE A 37 6.28 -10.89 -16.36
CA ILE A 37 4.93 -11.36 -16.65
C ILE A 37 3.97 -10.18 -16.57
N GLU A 38 3.27 -9.91 -17.67
CA GLU A 38 2.18 -8.94 -17.68
C GLU A 38 0.88 -9.69 -17.47
N PHE A 39 0.06 -9.20 -16.52
CA PHE A 39 -1.20 -9.85 -16.23
C PHE A 39 -2.26 -9.45 -17.23
N LYS A 40 -3.02 -10.44 -17.69
CA LYS A 40 -4.23 -10.22 -18.49
C LYS A 40 -5.38 -9.84 -17.56
N ASN A 41 -6.45 -9.30 -18.13
CA ASN A 41 -7.59 -8.85 -17.35
C ASN A 41 -8.18 -9.92 -16.43
N GLU A 42 -8.14 -11.16 -16.84
CA GLU A 42 -8.66 -12.30 -16.07
C GLU A 42 -7.70 -12.75 -14.96
N ASP A 43 -6.43 -12.36 -15.04
CA ASP A 43 -5.39 -12.75 -14.07
C ASP A 43 -5.07 -11.61 -13.10
N ILE A 44 -5.73 -10.48 -13.22
CA ILE A 44 -5.42 -9.31 -12.39
C ILE A 44 -5.87 -9.57 -10.95
N ASN A 45 -4.94 -9.45 -10.04
CA ASN A 45 -5.21 -9.46 -8.61
C ASN A 45 -5.64 -8.07 -8.16
N GLU A 46 -6.74 -8.03 -7.44
CA GLU A 46 -7.32 -6.80 -6.94
C GLU A 46 -7.06 -6.69 -5.45
N PHE A 47 -6.67 -5.50 -5.01
CA PHE A 47 -6.38 -5.23 -3.61
C PHE A 47 -7.08 -3.95 -3.19
N GLU A 48 -7.48 -3.90 -1.94
CA GLU A 48 -7.88 -2.66 -1.32
C GLU A 48 -6.91 -2.37 -0.18
N TYR A 49 -6.30 -1.19 -0.25
CA TYR A 49 -5.44 -0.70 0.80
C TYR A 49 -6.09 0.47 1.50
N SER A 50 -5.90 0.55 2.80
CA SER A 50 -6.29 1.69 3.59
C SER A 50 -5.06 2.22 4.32
N PHE A 51 -4.65 3.44 3.99
CA PHE A 51 -3.55 4.09 4.67
C PHE A 51 -4.10 5.07 5.69
N ASP A 52 -3.84 4.79 6.96
CA ASP A 52 -4.18 5.68 8.05
C ASP A 52 -2.95 6.49 8.44
N GLN A 53 -2.92 7.76 8.07
CA GLN A 53 -1.78 8.64 8.33
C GLN A 53 -1.56 8.91 9.82
N ASN A 54 -2.60 8.84 10.64
CA ASN A 54 -2.43 9.05 12.08
C ASN A 54 -1.71 7.89 12.75
N LEU A 55 -1.93 6.68 12.26
CA LEU A 55 -1.30 5.49 12.79
C LEU A 55 -0.09 5.05 11.98
N PHE A 56 0.14 5.67 10.83
CA PHE A 56 1.20 5.31 9.89
C PHE A 56 1.18 3.82 9.56
N VAL A 57 0.02 3.35 9.17
CA VAL A 57 -0.22 1.95 8.88
C VAL A 57 -0.91 1.82 7.53
N LEU A 58 -0.44 0.88 6.73
CA LEU A 58 -1.11 0.47 5.51
C LEU A 58 -1.74 -0.90 5.74
N LYS A 59 -3.04 -1.00 5.56
CA LYS A 59 -3.77 -2.25 5.71
C LYS A 59 -4.23 -2.77 4.36
N GLU A 60 -4.01 -4.05 4.14
CA GLU A 60 -4.57 -4.77 3.02
C GLU A 60 -5.83 -5.48 3.47
N ARG A 61 -6.94 -5.21 2.79
CA ARG A 61 -8.25 -5.63 3.26
C ARG A 61 -8.49 -7.13 3.18
N PHE A 62 -8.10 -7.75 2.07
CA PHE A 62 -8.49 -9.13 1.81
C PHE A 62 -7.64 -10.17 2.54
N GLN A 63 -6.46 -9.80 2.99
CA GLN A 63 -5.55 -10.72 3.67
C GLN A 63 -5.27 -10.33 5.12
N ASP A 64 -5.93 -9.28 5.61
CA ASP A 64 -5.67 -8.73 6.94
C ASP A 64 -4.19 -8.44 7.21
N LEU A 65 -3.46 -8.13 6.17
CA LEU A 65 -2.06 -7.75 6.31
C LEU A 65 -1.96 -6.29 6.71
N GLN A 66 -1.15 -6.05 7.71
CA GLN A 66 -0.91 -4.70 8.20
C GLN A 66 0.57 -4.38 8.03
N TYR A 67 0.87 -3.46 7.12
CA TYR A 67 2.24 -3.05 6.83
C TYR A 67 2.66 -1.94 7.77
N GLU A 68 3.89 -2.01 8.22
CA GLU A 68 4.52 -1.01 9.05
C GLU A 68 5.07 0.12 8.19
N TYR A 69 4.83 1.35 8.60
CA TYR A 69 5.35 2.53 7.90
C TYR A 69 6.84 2.68 8.19
N MET A 70 7.64 2.82 7.13
CA MET A 70 9.09 2.93 7.23
C MET A 70 9.61 4.32 6.91
N GLY A 71 8.75 5.21 6.49
CA GLY A 71 9.13 6.57 6.12
C GLY A 71 8.61 6.96 4.75
N GLU A 72 8.94 8.16 4.34
CA GLU A 72 8.53 8.70 3.05
C GLU A 72 9.57 9.67 2.52
N ASP A 73 9.54 9.85 1.22
CA ASP A 73 10.26 10.90 0.52
C ASP A 73 9.28 11.78 -0.26
N ASP A 74 9.78 12.64 -1.13
CA ASP A 74 8.94 13.57 -1.89
C ASP A 74 7.96 12.86 -2.83
N VAL A 75 8.28 11.65 -3.25
CA VAL A 75 7.53 10.94 -4.30
C VAL A 75 6.83 9.69 -3.81
N SER A 76 7.20 9.14 -2.66
CA SER A 76 6.65 7.84 -2.23
C SER A 76 6.59 7.65 -0.72
N TYR A 77 5.68 6.75 -0.32
CA TYR A 77 5.60 6.18 1.02
C TYR A 77 6.23 4.79 1.01
N HIS A 78 6.91 4.42 2.09
CA HIS A 78 7.59 3.14 2.23
C HIS A 78 7.01 2.34 3.38
N PHE A 79 6.65 1.09 3.11
CA PHE A 79 6.08 0.18 4.10
C PHE A 79 6.78 -1.17 4.05
N ARG A 80 6.67 -1.92 5.14
CA ARG A 80 7.14 -3.30 5.15
C ARG A 80 6.26 -4.19 6.02
N ILE A 81 6.32 -5.48 5.77
CA ILE A 81 5.75 -6.51 6.64
C ILE A 81 6.61 -7.75 6.59
N GLU A 82 6.80 -8.37 7.75
CA GLU A 82 7.44 -9.66 7.88
C GLU A 82 6.39 -10.70 8.19
N THR A 83 6.42 -11.80 7.46
CA THR A 83 5.58 -12.97 7.73
C THR A 83 6.48 -14.13 8.10
N ASP A 84 5.89 -15.29 8.46
CA ASP A 84 6.68 -16.47 8.81
C ASP A 84 7.55 -16.96 7.65
N PHE A 85 7.16 -16.68 6.40
CA PHE A 85 7.80 -17.21 5.21
C PHE A 85 8.45 -16.17 4.33
N SER A 86 8.16 -14.89 4.55
CA SER A 86 8.59 -13.86 3.62
C SER A 86 8.83 -12.53 4.31
N PHE A 87 9.62 -11.70 3.64
CA PHE A 87 9.83 -10.30 3.98
C PHE A 87 9.33 -9.47 2.81
N ASN A 88 8.38 -8.59 3.07
CA ASN A 88 7.74 -7.80 2.03
C ASN A 88 7.99 -6.32 2.25
N THR A 89 8.32 -5.61 1.18
CA THR A 89 8.34 -4.15 1.16
C THR A 89 7.32 -3.64 0.16
N LEU A 90 6.72 -2.50 0.44
CA LEU A 90 5.78 -1.87 -0.46
C LEU A 90 6.10 -0.39 -0.57
N ILE A 91 6.24 0.08 -1.79
CA ILE A 91 6.47 1.49 -2.11
C ILE A 91 5.22 1.99 -2.82
N LEU A 92 4.57 3.01 -2.25
CA LEU A 92 3.39 3.62 -2.83
C LEU A 92 3.75 5.02 -3.30
N TYR A 93 3.63 5.24 -4.62
CA TYR A 93 3.95 6.54 -5.22
C TYR A 93 2.79 7.52 -5.03
N LYS A 94 3.15 8.74 -4.61
CA LYS A 94 2.15 9.72 -4.16
C LYS A 94 1.30 10.32 -5.26
N LYS A 95 1.92 10.66 -6.40
CA LYS A 95 1.22 11.34 -7.48
C LYS A 95 0.44 10.41 -8.40
N ILE A 96 1.10 9.36 -8.83
CA ILE A 96 0.53 8.44 -9.81
C ILE A 96 -0.21 7.28 -9.19
N LEU A 97 -0.19 7.16 -7.87
CA LEU A 97 -0.85 6.10 -7.11
C LEU A 97 -0.53 4.71 -7.65
N ARG A 98 0.73 4.50 -7.96
CA ARG A 98 1.26 3.21 -8.38
C ARG A 98 2.02 2.61 -7.22
N TYR A 99 2.01 1.28 -7.10
CA TYR A 99 2.81 0.64 -6.07
C TYR A 99 3.79 -0.37 -6.65
N GLU A 100 4.86 -0.59 -5.90
CA GLU A 100 5.84 -1.63 -6.15
C GLU A 100 5.91 -2.48 -4.88
N ARG A 101 5.63 -3.77 -5.01
CA ARG A 101 5.68 -4.71 -3.88
C ARG A 101 6.76 -5.73 -4.12
N ASN A 102 7.74 -5.77 -3.23
CA ASN A 102 8.85 -6.71 -3.28
C ASN A 102 8.66 -7.79 -2.24
N ILE A 103 8.74 -9.04 -2.65
CA ILE A 103 8.62 -10.19 -1.76
C ILE A 103 9.91 -10.97 -1.80
N PHE A 104 10.52 -11.15 -0.63
CA PHE A 104 11.72 -11.95 -0.44
C PHE A 104 11.36 -13.18 0.37
N TYR A 105 11.83 -14.34 -0.07
CA TYR A 105 11.64 -15.61 0.62
C TYR A 105 12.99 -16.07 1.15
N PRO A 106 13.32 -15.78 2.42
CA PRO A 106 14.68 -16.03 2.94
C PRO A 106 15.10 -17.50 2.98
N ASP A 107 14.14 -18.40 3.11
CA ASP A 107 14.43 -19.84 3.13
C ASP A 107 14.66 -20.45 1.75
N SER A 108 14.39 -19.68 0.70
CA SER A 108 14.56 -20.10 -0.69
C SER A 108 15.62 -19.25 -1.34
N VAL A 109 16.74 -19.86 -1.71
CA VAL A 109 17.88 -19.15 -2.29
C VAL A 109 17.46 -18.42 -3.56
N ASN A 110 17.70 -17.11 -3.59
CA ASN A 110 17.45 -16.24 -4.76
C ASN A 110 15.98 -16.10 -5.15
N LEU A 111 15.05 -16.45 -4.27
CA LEU A 111 13.65 -16.26 -4.59
C LEU A 111 13.20 -14.87 -4.19
N LYS A 112 13.03 -14.03 -5.21
CA LYS A 112 12.52 -12.66 -5.08
C LYS A 112 11.51 -12.42 -6.17
N LYS A 113 10.43 -11.75 -5.83
CA LYS A 113 9.40 -11.32 -6.79
C LYS A 113 9.06 -9.86 -6.56
N THR A 114 8.87 -9.13 -7.63
CA THR A 114 8.41 -7.75 -7.60
C THR A 114 7.11 -7.62 -8.37
N TYR A 115 6.08 -7.16 -7.69
CA TYR A 115 4.77 -6.89 -8.28
C TYR A 115 4.60 -5.39 -8.45
N TYR A 116 4.05 -5.00 -9.59
CA TYR A 116 3.67 -3.62 -9.88
C TYR A 116 2.16 -3.52 -10.00
N GLY A 117 1.60 -2.45 -9.49
CA GLY A 117 0.18 -2.23 -9.58
C GLY A 117 -0.18 -0.77 -9.66
N ASP A 118 -1.38 -0.51 -10.16
CA ASP A 118 -1.96 0.81 -10.24
C ASP A 118 -3.12 0.92 -9.27
N CYS A 119 -3.25 2.09 -8.65
CA CYS A 119 -4.28 2.35 -7.64
C CYS A 119 -5.12 3.56 -8.02
N ASN A 120 -6.36 3.57 -7.53
CA ASN A 120 -7.25 4.71 -7.58
C ASN A 120 -7.74 5.03 -6.17
N LYS A 121 -7.90 6.31 -5.86
CA LYS A 121 -8.55 6.71 -4.62
C LYS A 121 -10.03 6.39 -4.70
N SER A 122 -10.57 5.81 -3.65
CA SER A 122 -11.97 5.44 -3.61
C SER A 122 -12.45 5.35 -2.18
N ASP A 123 -13.74 5.63 -2.00
CA ASP A 123 -14.43 5.36 -0.74
C ASP A 123 -14.79 3.89 -0.62
N SER A 124 -14.82 3.19 -1.74
CA SER A 124 -15.18 1.78 -1.80
C SER A 124 -14.38 1.09 -2.89
N PHE A 125 -13.82 -0.05 -2.54
CA PHE A 125 -13.08 -0.89 -3.48
C PHE A 125 -13.89 -1.19 -4.74
N PHE A 126 -15.12 -1.63 -4.56
CA PHE A 126 -15.97 -2.00 -5.69
C PHE A 126 -16.36 -0.81 -6.57
N ALA A 127 -16.50 0.37 -5.99
CA ALA A 127 -16.81 1.57 -6.76
C ALA A 127 -15.64 1.98 -7.65
N ALA A 128 -14.41 1.79 -7.19
CA ALA A 128 -13.23 2.16 -7.97
C ALA A 128 -12.98 1.23 -9.14
N LEU A 129 -13.36 -0.03 -9.03
CA LEU A 129 -13.13 -1.03 -10.07
C LEU A 129 -14.21 -1.06 -11.15
N LYS A 130 -15.27 -0.36 -10.93
CA LYS A 130 -16.31 -0.18 -11.94
C LYS A 130 -16.02 1.02 -12.80
#